data_7ae9d1fceb9e4138f5e31668d77af64c
#
_entry.id   7ae9d1fceb9e4138f5e31668d77af64c
#
_cell.length_a   1.000
_cell.length_b   1.000
_cell.length_c   1.000
_cell.angle_alpha   90.00
_cell.angle_beta   90.00
_cell.angle_gamma   90.00
#
_symmetry.space_group_name_H-M   'P 1'
#
loop_
_entity.id
_entity.type
_entity.pdbx_description
1 polymer ?
#
loop_
_entity_poly.entity_id
_entity_poly.type
_entity_poly.pdbx_seq_one_letter_code
_entity_poly.pdbx_strand_id
1 'polypeptide(L)'
;IIRTWLFATMARAHHEHAVAPWRHACLSGWILDPDRKKMSKSVGNVVTPIDLLEQYGSDAVRYWAACGRPGTDTAFSEDQMKVGRKLANKLLNVTKFVLGIGDLTDGAEAITSAIDRSMLAKLDAVIEEATDAFDGFDYARALERTEAFFWWFCDDYVELVKGRGYGTMGDEAAMSARAALRLALNALQRLFAPILPFATEEAWSWWQPGSVHRASWPSTTALGGDAALIDPTLETLGLVRRTKTEAKVSQRAAVARLSITAAAALHAALETGRADLVEAGSIQVVTVDAGDTFECSVELAPPDPA
;
A
#
# COMPACT_ATOMS: atom_id res chain seq x y z
N ILE A 1 -35.95 2.66 5.41
CA ILE A 1 -35.43 3.60 6.40
C ILE A 1 -35.67 5.06 5.97
N ILE A 2 -35.50 5.42 4.68
CA ILE A 2 -35.64 6.79 4.18
C ILE A 2 -37.04 7.36 4.41
N ARG A 3 -38.10 6.61 4.05
CA ARG A 3 -39.49 7.04 4.19
C ARG A 3 -40.02 7.02 5.65
N THR A 4 -39.30 6.38 6.55
CA THR A 4 -39.73 6.19 7.93
C THR A 4 -38.87 7.00 8.88
N TRP A 5 -37.78 6.43 9.39
CA TRP A 5 -36.94 7.04 10.41
C TRP A 5 -36.29 8.35 9.94
N LEU A 6 -35.66 8.35 8.75
CA LEU A 6 -34.96 9.52 8.23
C LEU A 6 -35.94 10.70 8.06
N PHE A 7 -37.04 10.47 7.34
CA PHE A 7 -38.06 11.49 7.12
C PHE A 7 -38.69 12.01 8.44
N ALA A 8 -39.05 11.11 9.34
CA ALA A 8 -39.64 11.49 10.62
C ALA A 8 -38.67 12.33 11.47
N THR A 9 -37.38 11.97 11.49
CA THR A 9 -36.37 12.72 12.25
C THR A 9 -36.12 14.10 11.63
N MET A 10 -36.06 14.22 10.33
CA MET A 10 -35.87 15.49 9.62
C MET A 10 -37.09 16.41 9.84
N ALA A 11 -38.30 15.87 9.69
CA ALA A 11 -39.53 16.66 9.87
C ALA A 11 -39.64 17.19 11.31
N ARG A 12 -39.38 16.35 12.31
CA ARG A 12 -39.41 16.79 13.72
C ARG A 12 -38.35 17.85 14.01
N ALA A 13 -37.14 17.66 13.61
CA ALA A 13 -36.08 18.65 13.82
C ALA A 13 -36.40 19.98 13.17
N HIS A 14 -36.94 19.95 11.94
CA HIS A 14 -37.38 21.15 11.25
C HIS A 14 -38.51 21.89 11.96
N HIS A 15 -39.55 21.15 12.38
CA HIS A 15 -40.72 21.77 13.05
C HIS A 15 -40.42 22.27 14.45
N GLU A 16 -39.55 21.58 15.21
CA GLU A 16 -39.24 21.97 16.59
C GLU A 16 -38.11 22.99 16.69
N HIS A 17 -37.11 22.91 15.77
CA HIS A 17 -35.87 23.68 15.90
C HIS A 17 -35.52 24.51 14.67
N ALA A 18 -36.28 24.43 13.58
CA ALA A 18 -36.05 25.09 12.29
C ALA A 18 -34.68 24.77 11.65
N VAL A 19 -34.11 23.61 11.99
CA VAL A 19 -32.79 23.15 11.48
C VAL A 19 -32.89 21.72 10.98
N ALA A 20 -31.97 21.35 10.04
CA ALA A 20 -31.74 19.95 9.70
C ALA A 20 -30.89 19.27 10.79
N PRO A 21 -31.20 18.02 11.20
CA PRO A 21 -30.49 17.33 12.27
C PRO A 21 -29.04 16.96 11.91
N TRP A 22 -28.71 16.94 10.63
CA TRP A 22 -27.38 16.68 10.06
C TRP A 22 -27.28 17.26 8.64
N ARG A 23 -26.04 17.43 8.17
CA ARG A 23 -25.76 17.90 6.80
C ARG A 23 -25.79 16.75 5.79
N HIS A 24 -25.34 15.58 6.20
CA HIS A 24 -25.18 14.39 5.37
C HIS A 24 -25.81 13.18 6.04
N ALA A 25 -26.48 12.33 5.27
CA ALA A 25 -27.03 11.06 5.71
C ALA A 25 -26.38 9.96 4.83
N CYS A 26 -25.43 9.22 5.40
CA CYS A 26 -24.78 8.10 4.73
C CYS A 26 -25.57 6.82 5.02
N LEU A 27 -26.11 6.20 3.97
CA LEU A 27 -26.90 4.98 4.08
C LEU A 27 -26.13 3.82 3.45
N SER A 28 -25.96 2.73 4.22
CA SER A 28 -25.42 1.48 3.68
C SER A 28 -26.44 0.76 2.80
N GLY A 29 -25.98 -0.07 1.86
CA GLY A 29 -26.78 -1.08 1.20
C GLY A 29 -27.13 -2.26 2.13
N TRP A 30 -27.80 -3.26 1.58
CA TRP A 30 -28.08 -4.52 2.27
C TRP A 30 -26.83 -5.41 2.29
N ILE A 31 -26.67 -6.17 3.38
CA ILE A 31 -25.79 -7.32 3.40
C ILE A 31 -26.58 -8.50 2.83
N LEU A 32 -26.08 -9.10 1.75
CA LEU A 32 -26.65 -10.23 1.07
C LEU A 32 -25.89 -11.51 1.44
N ASP A 33 -26.55 -12.65 1.31
CA ASP A 33 -25.90 -13.96 1.44
C ASP A 33 -24.92 -14.21 0.26
N PRO A 34 -24.14 -15.32 0.26
CA PRO A 34 -23.22 -15.64 -0.82
C PRO A 34 -23.90 -15.76 -2.20
N ASP A 35 -25.18 -16.14 -2.24
CA ASP A 35 -25.99 -16.22 -3.45
C ASP A 35 -26.62 -14.86 -3.87
N ARG A 36 -26.23 -13.77 -3.19
CA ARG A 36 -26.74 -12.41 -3.39
C ARG A 36 -28.24 -12.26 -3.10
N LYS A 37 -28.76 -13.06 -2.18
CA LYS A 37 -30.14 -12.96 -1.68
C LYS A 37 -30.19 -12.23 -0.36
N LYS A 38 -31.29 -11.55 -0.09
CA LYS A 38 -31.52 -10.86 1.19
C LYS A 38 -31.52 -11.87 2.34
N MET A 39 -30.69 -11.61 3.36
CA MET A 39 -30.68 -12.41 4.58
C MET A 39 -31.96 -12.25 5.37
N SER A 40 -32.51 -13.35 5.85
CA SER A 40 -33.72 -13.36 6.68
C SER A 40 -33.69 -14.55 7.62
N LYS A 41 -34.11 -14.32 8.89
CA LYS A 41 -34.23 -15.38 9.89
C LYS A 41 -35.20 -16.50 9.46
N SER A 42 -36.27 -16.15 8.74
CA SER A 42 -37.26 -17.11 8.27
C SER A 42 -36.74 -18.00 7.14
N VAL A 43 -35.77 -17.55 6.39
CA VAL A 43 -35.12 -18.33 5.30
C VAL A 43 -33.93 -19.14 5.85
N GLY A 44 -33.40 -18.78 7.03
CA GLY A 44 -32.28 -19.46 7.66
C GLY A 44 -30.91 -19.17 7.02
N ASN A 45 -30.81 -18.14 6.17
CA ASN A 45 -29.58 -17.76 5.46
C ASN A 45 -28.82 -16.60 6.15
N VAL A 46 -29.09 -16.38 7.44
CA VAL A 46 -28.41 -15.33 8.23
C VAL A 46 -27.03 -15.81 8.65
N VAL A 47 -25.99 -15.06 8.30
CA VAL A 47 -24.63 -15.23 8.81
C VAL A 47 -24.43 -14.31 10.00
N THR A 48 -23.98 -14.86 11.13
CA THR A 48 -23.64 -14.07 12.32
C THR A 48 -22.15 -13.73 12.32
N PRO A 49 -21.75 -12.54 12.78
CA PRO A 49 -20.35 -12.14 12.72
C PRO A 49 -19.45 -12.81 13.79
N ILE A 50 -20.01 -13.48 14.81
CA ILE A 50 -19.25 -14.01 15.94
C ILE A 50 -18.21 -15.04 15.48
N ASP A 51 -18.66 -16.06 14.75
CA ASP A 51 -17.77 -17.12 14.26
C ASP A 51 -16.70 -16.56 13.30
N LEU A 52 -17.05 -15.52 12.55
CA LEU A 52 -16.13 -14.85 11.62
C LEU A 52 -15.07 -14.03 12.36
N LEU A 53 -15.45 -13.37 13.44
CA LEU A 53 -14.51 -12.65 14.30
C LEU A 53 -13.50 -13.58 14.95
N GLU A 54 -13.94 -14.77 15.38
CA GLU A 54 -13.05 -15.80 15.94
C GLU A 54 -12.12 -16.39 14.87
N GLN A 55 -12.65 -16.67 13.68
CA GLN A 55 -11.91 -17.33 12.59
C GLN A 55 -10.92 -16.39 11.88
N TYR A 56 -11.35 -15.18 11.54
CA TYR A 56 -10.58 -14.26 10.70
C TYR A 56 -9.97 -13.08 11.45
N GLY A 57 -10.50 -12.75 12.63
CA GLY A 57 -10.12 -11.57 13.41
C GLY A 57 -10.92 -10.32 13.03
N SER A 58 -10.94 -9.37 13.95
CA SER A 58 -11.77 -8.15 13.82
C SER A 58 -11.36 -7.28 12.61
N ASP A 59 -10.08 -7.11 12.35
CA ASP A 59 -9.59 -6.31 11.22
C ASP A 59 -10.01 -6.90 9.86
N ALA A 60 -10.03 -8.23 9.73
CA ALA A 60 -10.46 -8.89 8.51
C ALA A 60 -11.96 -8.67 8.22
N VAL A 61 -12.79 -8.77 9.24
CA VAL A 61 -14.23 -8.49 9.13
C VAL A 61 -14.49 -7.01 8.80
N ARG A 62 -13.75 -6.10 9.43
CA ARG A 62 -13.81 -4.66 9.15
C ARG A 62 -13.35 -4.33 7.73
N TYR A 63 -12.28 -4.96 7.25
CA TYR A 63 -11.80 -4.83 5.87
C TYR A 63 -12.90 -5.20 4.88
N TRP A 64 -13.53 -6.37 5.05
CA TRP A 64 -14.65 -6.77 4.18
C TRP A 64 -15.78 -5.74 4.21
N ALA A 65 -16.16 -5.26 5.39
CA ALA A 65 -17.21 -4.24 5.53
C ALA A 65 -16.82 -2.92 4.85
N ALA A 66 -15.55 -2.52 4.92
CA ALA A 66 -15.03 -1.31 4.30
C ALA A 66 -14.93 -1.38 2.77
N CYS A 67 -14.90 -2.58 2.18
CA CYS A 67 -15.00 -2.75 0.73
C CYS A 67 -16.39 -2.41 0.17
N GLY A 68 -17.42 -2.33 1.03
CA GLY A 68 -18.79 -1.98 0.63
C GLY A 68 -18.98 -0.48 0.52
N ARG A 69 -19.40 0.00 -0.66
CA ARG A 69 -19.71 1.42 -0.87
C ARG A 69 -21.08 1.81 -0.29
N PRO A 70 -21.24 3.03 0.24
CA PRO A 70 -22.55 3.55 0.64
C PRO A 70 -23.58 3.42 -0.49
N GLY A 71 -24.81 3.03 -0.15
CA GLY A 71 -25.91 2.87 -1.10
C GLY A 71 -25.84 1.62 -2.00
N THR A 72 -24.81 0.79 -1.87
CA THR A 72 -24.60 -0.41 -2.68
C THR A 72 -24.73 -1.67 -1.83
N ASP A 73 -25.51 -2.65 -2.31
CA ASP A 73 -25.64 -3.93 -1.65
C ASP A 73 -24.34 -4.74 -1.74
N THR A 74 -23.92 -5.30 -0.60
CA THR A 74 -22.67 -6.06 -0.49
C THR A 74 -22.96 -7.50 -0.15
N ALA A 75 -22.44 -8.43 -0.96
CA ALA A 75 -22.53 -9.85 -0.67
C ALA A 75 -21.53 -10.23 0.43
N PHE A 76 -21.95 -11.15 1.30
CA PHE A 76 -21.05 -11.79 2.24
C PHE A 76 -19.93 -12.53 1.50
N SER A 77 -18.68 -12.35 1.92
CA SER A 77 -17.51 -12.95 1.28
C SER A 77 -16.41 -13.27 2.30
N GLU A 78 -16.21 -14.55 2.56
CA GLU A 78 -15.07 -15.02 3.36
C GLU A 78 -13.72 -14.76 2.66
N ASP A 79 -13.70 -14.80 1.33
CA ASP A 79 -12.45 -14.56 0.59
C ASP A 79 -11.95 -13.13 0.76
N GLN A 80 -12.85 -12.15 0.83
CA GLN A 80 -12.48 -10.78 1.17
C GLN A 80 -11.94 -10.66 2.61
N MET A 81 -12.47 -11.44 3.55
CA MET A 81 -11.92 -11.48 4.91
C MET A 81 -10.53 -12.10 4.95
N LYS A 82 -10.25 -13.14 4.15
CA LYS A 82 -8.90 -13.69 3.99
C LYS A 82 -7.91 -12.67 3.43
N VAL A 83 -8.36 -11.84 2.47
CA VAL A 83 -7.55 -10.72 1.94
C VAL A 83 -7.25 -9.72 3.04
N GLY A 84 -8.26 -9.28 3.80
CA GLY A 84 -8.06 -8.35 4.92
C GLY A 84 -7.09 -8.89 5.98
N ARG A 85 -7.16 -10.19 6.31
CA ARG A 85 -6.21 -10.83 7.22
C ARG A 85 -4.78 -10.84 6.68
N LYS A 86 -4.62 -11.11 5.37
CA LYS A 86 -3.31 -11.02 4.71
C LYS A 86 -2.73 -9.62 4.77
N LEU A 87 -3.57 -8.61 4.51
CA LEU A 87 -3.19 -7.20 4.55
C LEU A 87 -2.72 -6.80 5.97
N ALA A 88 -3.49 -7.14 7.02
CA ALA A 88 -3.11 -6.89 8.41
C ALA A 88 -1.77 -7.55 8.77
N ASN A 89 -1.58 -8.82 8.40
CA ASN A 89 -0.33 -9.53 8.63
C ASN A 89 0.85 -8.92 7.85
N LYS A 90 0.62 -8.47 6.61
CA LYS A 90 1.65 -7.82 5.80
C LYS A 90 2.07 -6.49 6.43
N LEU A 91 1.12 -5.72 6.99
CA LEU A 91 1.41 -4.48 7.71
C LEU A 91 2.31 -4.71 8.92
N LEU A 92 2.02 -5.72 9.74
CA LEU A 92 2.87 -6.10 10.87
C LEU A 92 4.27 -6.53 10.40
N ASN A 93 4.35 -7.33 9.33
CA ASN A 93 5.63 -7.83 8.82
C ASN A 93 6.49 -6.72 8.22
N VAL A 94 5.92 -5.81 7.43
CA VAL A 94 6.68 -4.67 6.88
C VAL A 94 7.11 -3.72 7.99
N THR A 95 6.29 -3.53 9.03
CA THR A 95 6.70 -2.75 10.20
C THR A 95 7.93 -3.36 10.88
N LYS A 96 7.91 -4.68 11.16
CA LYS A 96 9.09 -5.38 11.72
C LYS A 96 10.33 -5.23 10.84
N PHE A 97 10.15 -5.34 9.52
CA PHE A 97 11.24 -5.17 8.57
C PHE A 97 11.84 -3.77 8.64
N VAL A 98 11.00 -2.72 8.53
CA VAL A 98 11.45 -1.31 8.55
C VAL A 98 12.13 -0.95 9.86
N LEU A 99 11.64 -1.46 11.00
CA LEU A 99 12.24 -1.21 12.30
C LEU A 99 13.54 -2.01 12.52
N GLY A 100 13.72 -3.13 11.81
CA GLY A 100 14.89 -4.00 11.93
C GLY A 100 15.98 -3.77 10.88
N ILE A 101 15.80 -2.87 9.91
CA ILE A 101 16.76 -2.70 8.80
C ILE A 101 18.02 -1.92 9.19
N GLY A 102 18.03 -1.30 10.35
CA GLY A 102 19.17 -0.53 10.88
C GLY A 102 18.73 0.59 11.81
N ASP A 103 19.69 1.40 12.22
CA ASP A 103 19.42 2.53 13.09
C ASP A 103 18.38 3.47 12.48
N LEU A 104 17.49 3.92 13.34
CA LEU A 104 16.37 4.74 12.93
C LEU A 104 16.87 6.15 12.61
N THR A 105 16.84 6.49 11.33
CA THR A 105 17.12 7.86 10.87
C THR A 105 15.81 8.62 10.85
N ASP A 106 15.73 9.69 11.60
CA ASP A 106 14.62 10.64 11.61
C ASP A 106 14.98 11.88 10.79
N GLY A 107 13.99 12.43 10.13
CA GLY A 107 14.11 13.71 9.42
C GLY A 107 14.01 13.55 7.90
N ALA A 108 13.20 14.43 7.33
CA ALA A 108 13.00 14.50 5.88
C ALA A 108 14.26 14.96 5.13
N GLU A 109 15.16 15.67 5.82
CA GLU A 109 16.44 16.14 5.30
C GLU A 109 17.40 14.99 4.98
N ALA A 110 17.26 13.83 5.63
CA ALA A 110 18.05 12.64 5.32
C ALA A 110 17.68 12.01 3.97
N ILE A 111 16.53 12.36 3.38
CA ILE A 111 16.04 11.77 2.12
C ILE A 111 16.67 12.49 0.93
N THR A 112 17.83 12.04 0.52
CA THR A 112 18.64 12.61 -0.55
C THR A 112 18.42 11.93 -1.90
N SER A 113 18.08 10.62 -1.91
CA SER A 113 17.89 9.85 -3.13
C SER A 113 16.63 10.27 -3.91
N ALA A 114 16.78 10.48 -5.21
CA ALA A 114 15.67 10.79 -6.10
C ALA A 114 14.67 9.62 -6.22
N ILE A 115 15.11 8.38 -6.09
CA ILE A 115 14.26 7.17 -6.05
C ILE A 115 13.33 7.22 -4.82
N ASP A 116 13.87 7.60 -3.65
CA ASP A 116 13.09 7.70 -2.41
C ASP A 116 12.07 8.84 -2.50
N ARG A 117 12.47 9.98 -3.05
CA ARG A 117 11.56 11.12 -3.30
C ARG A 117 10.46 10.76 -4.31
N SER A 118 10.78 9.96 -5.34
CA SER A 118 9.78 9.47 -6.30
C SER A 118 8.72 8.59 -5.62
N MET A 119 9.12 7.69 -4.74
CA MET A 119 8.19 6.89 -3.94
C MET A 119 7.32 7.78 -3.05
N LEU A 120 7.91 8.76 -2.37
CA LEU A 120 7.17 9.68 -1.51
C LEU A 120 6.21 10.58 -2.27
N ALA A 121 6.55 11.00 -3.49
CA ALA A 121 5.63 11.73 -4.36
C ALA A 121 4.39 10.87 -4.75
N LYS A 122 4.58 9.55 -4.98
CA LYS A 122 3.45 8.63 -5.15
C LYS A 122 2.61 8.50 -3.87
N LEU A 123 3.24 8.44 -2.71
CA LEU A 123 2.56 8.40 -1.42
C LEU A 123 1.76 9.68 -1.18
N ASP A 124 2.32 10.84 -1.49
CA ASP A 124 1.63 12.14 -1.35
C ASP A 124 0.33 12.17 -2.18
N ALA A 125 0.37 11.67 -3.42
CA ALA A 125 -0.83 11.54 -4.24
C ALA A 125 -1.88 10.59 -3.60
N VAL A 126 -1.45 9.49 -2.99
CA VAL A 126 -2.36 8.57 -2.29
C VAL A 126 -2.96 9.22 -1.04
N ILE A 127 -2.20 10.01 -0.29
CA ILE A 127 -2.72 10.75 0.87
C ILE A 127 -3.81 11.73 0.44
N GLU A 128 -3.59 12.47 -0.64
CA GLU A 128 -4.57 13.41 -1.19
C GLU A 128 -5.83 12.68 -1.67
N GLU A 129 -5.68 11.62 -2.49
CA GLU A 129 -6.81 10.82 -2.97
C GLU A 129 -7.61 10.17 -1.84
N ALA A 130 -6.95 9.65 -0.81
CA ALA A 130 -7.61 9.04 0.34
C ALA A 130 -8.34 10.08 1.18
N THR A 131 -7.76 11.28 1.35
CA THR A 131 -8.39 12.40 2.06
C THR A 131 -9.67 12.82 1.35
N ASP A 132 -9.59 13.10 0.06
CA ASP A 132 -10.74 13.47 -0.75
C ASP A 132 -11.84 12.41 -0.75
N ALA A 133 -11.45 11.13 -0.79
CA ALA A 133 -12.38 10.02 -0.74
C ALA A 133 -13.10 9.93 0.62
N PHE A 134 -12.38 10.09 1.74
CA PHE A 134 -13.00 10.13 3.07
C PHE A 134 -13.91 11.35 3.26
N ASP A 135 -13.51 12.53 2.79
CA ASP A 135 -14.32 13.73 2.83
C ASP A 135 -15.59 13.60 1.98
N GLY A 136 -15.50 12.84 0.88
CA GLY A 136 -16.63 12.45 0.04
C GLY A 136 -17.44 11.25 0.54
N PHE A 137 -17.14 10.69 1.73
CA PHE A 137 -17.76 9.48 2.30
C PHE A 137 -17.57 8.20 1.46
N ASP A 138 -16.61 8.16 0.53
CA ASP A 138 -16.21 6.97 -0.24
C ASP A 138 -15.01 6.26 0.42
N TYR A 139 -15.20 5.74 1.61
CA TYR A 139 -14.17 5.03 2.36
C TYR A 139 -13.65 3.78 1.63
N ALA A 140 -14.46 3.16 0.77
CA ALA A 140 -14.03 2.02 -0.03
C ALA A 140 -12.97 2.43 -1.06
N ARG A 141 -13.10 3.61 -1.67
CA ARG A 141 -12.09 4.17 -2.57
C ARG A 141 -10.80 4.52 -1.82
N ALA A 142 -10.92 5.11 -0.63
CA ALA A 142 -9.76 5.40 0.21
C ALA A 142 -8.98 4.12 0.53
N LEU A 143 -9.68 3.04 0.91
CA LEU A 143 -9.08 1.73 1.12
C LEU A 143 -8.41 1.19 -0.14
N GLU A 144 -9.11 1.18 -1.28
CA GLU A 144 -8.61 0.68 -2.57
C GLU A 144 -7.29 1.35 -2.97
N ARG A 145 -7.21 2.69 -2.86
CA ARG A 145 -6.02 3.45 -3.22
C ARG A 145 -4.86 3.22 -2.26
N THR A 146 -5.14 3.23 -0.97
CA THR A 146 -4.14 2.95 0.07
C THR A 146 -3.59 1.52 -0.06
N GLU A 147 -4.46 0.54 -0.27
CA GLU A 147 -4.08 -0.86 -0.41
C GLU A 147 -3.24 -1.10 -1.67
N ALA A 148 -3.64 -0.56 -2.82
CA ALA A 148 -2.88 -0.68 -4.06
C ALA A 148 -1.46 -0.12 -3.91
N PHE A 149 -1.32 1.07 -3.33
CA PHE A 149 0.00 1.64 -3.04
C PHE A 149 0.78 0.79 -2.02
N PHE A 150 0.13 0.28 -0.99
CA PHE A 150 0.79 -0.52 0.04
C PHE A 150 1.40 -1.81 -0.50
N TRP A 151 0.69 -2.53 -1.39
CA TRP A 151 1.23 -3.72 -2.05
C TRP A 151 2.41 -3.37 -2.95
N TRP A 152 2.29 -2.34 -3.78
CA TRP A 152 3.39 -1.82 -4.59
C TRP A 152 4.60 -1.40 -3.72
N PHE A 153 4.34 -0.67 -2.62
CA PHE A 153 5.39 -0.28 -1.67
C PHE A 153 6.13 -1.49 -1.12
N CYS A 154 5.40 -2.53 -0.68
CA CYS A 154 5.99 -3.72 -0.07
C CYS A 154 6.72 -4.63 -1.06
N ASP A 155 6.15 -4.83 -2.25
CA ASP A 155 6.58 -5.88 -3.18
C ASP A 155 7.58 -5.35 -4.22
N ASP A 156 7.55 -4.04 -4.48
CA ASP A 156 8.43 -3.40 -5.46
C ASP A 156 9.44 -2.45 -4.80
N TYR A 157 8.98 -1.37 -4.15
CA TYR A 157 9.89 -0.36 -3.60
C TYR A 157 10.78 -0.91 -2.47
N VAL A 158 10.21 -1.56 -1.47
CA VAL A 158 10.97 -2.13 -0.34
C VAL A 158 12.03 -3.11 -0.84
N GLU A 159 11.66 -3.96 -1.78
CA GLU A 159 12.57 -4.95 -2.35
C GLU A 159 13.65 -4.31 -3.25
N LEU A 160 13.37 -3.17 -3.90
CA LEU A 160 14.36 -2.41 -4.66
C LEU A 160 15.42 -1.82 -3.74
N VAL A 161 15.01 -1.16 -2.65
CA VAL A 161 15.90 -0.38 -1.78
C VAL A 161 16.47 -1.18 -0.60
N LYS A 162 16.13 -2.44 -0.48
CA LYS A 162 16.47 -3.32 0.64
C LYS A 162 17.97 -3.41 0.92
N GLY A 163 18.78 -3.65 -0.14
CA GLY A 163 20.24 -3.69 -0.03
C GLY A 163 20.80 -2.38 0.48
N ARG A 164 20.37 -1.27 -0.11
CA ARG A 164 20.72 0.08 0.32
C ARG A 164 20.35 0.35 1.77
N GLY A 165 19.15 -0.04 2.19
CA GLY A 165 18.70 0.06 3.57
C GLY A 165 19.57 -0.73 4.55
N TYR A 166 20.14 -1.88 4.15
CA TYR A 166 21.12 -2.63 4.96
C TYR A 166 22.54 -2.04 4.93
N GLY A 167 22.79 -0.98 4.16
CA GLY A 167 24.06 -0.29 4.13
C GLY A 167 25.06 -0.80 3.07
N THR A 168 24.62 -1.65 2.13
CA THR A 168 25.52 -2.19 1.09
C THR A 168 26.11 -1.11 0.17
N MET A 169 25.48 0.09 0.14
CA MET A 169 25.89 1.23 -0.69
C MET A 169 26.41 2.44 0.14
N GLY A 170 26.79 2.21 1.40
CA GLY A 170 27.29 3.24 2.29
C GLY A 170 26.21 3.94 3.11
N ASP A 171 26.66 4.71 4.10
CA ASP A 171 25.80 5.25 5.17
C ASP A 171 24.80 6.31 4.66
N GLU A 172 25.21 7.21 3.77
CA GLU A 172 24.33 8.25 3.25
C GLU A 172 23.15 7.65 2.47
N ALA A 173 23.42 6.68 1.62
CA ALA A 173 22.40 5.97 0.86
C ALA A 173 21.48 5.16 1.80
N ALA A 174 22.03 4.54 2.83
CA ALA A 174 21.26 3.81 3.83
C ALA A 174 20.35 4.74 4.65
N MET A 175 20.84 5.90 5.07
CA MET A 175 20.04 6.89 5.79
C MET A 175 18.86 7.38 4.96
N SER A 176 19.05 7.67 3.67
CA SER A 176 17.95 8.08 2.77
C SER A 176 16.88 7.02 2.67
N ALA A 177 17.26 5.76 2.41
CA ALA A 177 16.31 4.65 2.30
C ALA A 177 15.54 4.41 3.61
N ARG A 178 16.24 4.39 4.75
CA ARG A 178 15.63 4.17 6.07
C ARG A 178 14.67 5.28 6.45
N ALA A 179 15.02 6.55 6.23
CA ALA A 179 14.17 7.70 6.48
C ALA A 179 12.89 7.66 5.62
N ALA A 180 13.02 7.36 4.32
CA ALA A 180 11.89 7.24 3.41
C ALA A 180 10.97 6.08 3.78
N LEU A 181 11.50 4.90 4.12
CA LEU A 181 10.75 3.74 4.58
C LEU A 181 9.96 4.05 5.86
N ARG A 182 10.56 4.74 6.82
CA ARG A 182 9.89 5.12 8.08
C ARG A 182 8.78 6.13 7.86
N LEU A 183 9.04 7.15 7.03
CA LEU A 183 8.05 8.17 6.73
C LEU A 183 6.83 7.56 6.01
N ALA A 184 7.07 6.68 5.04
CA ALA A 184 6.01 5.96 4.36
C ALA A 184 5.25 5.03 5.31
N LEU A 185 5.94 4.28 6.18
CA LEU A 185 5.31 3.42 7.17
C LEU A 185 4.40 4.21 8.12
N ASN A 186 4.86 5.36 8.61
CA ASN A 186 4.09 6.25 9.49
C ASN A 186 2.79 6.71 8.82
N ALA A 187 2.86 7.15 7.56
CA ALA A 187 1.68 7.57 6.82
C ALA A 187 0.72 6.40 6.55
N LEU A 188 1.23 5.25 6.13
CA LEU A 188 0.43 4.05 5.83
C LEU A 188 -0.28 3.49 7.06
N GLN A 189 0.36 3.47 8.22
CA GLN A 189 -0.30 3.06 9.48
C GLN A 189 -1.48 3.96 9.81
N ARG A 190 -1.37 5.29 9.61
CA ARG A 190 -2.45 6.23 9.83
C ARG A 190 -3.56 6.13 8.77
N LEU A 191 -3.21 5.90 7.50
CA LEU A 191 -4.18 5.67 6.44
C LEU A 191 -5.02 4.40 6.66
N PHE A 192 -4.41 3.32 7.17
CA PHE A 192 -5.11 2.08 7.48
C PHE A 192 -5.83 2.08 8.83
N ALA A 193 -5.48 2.95 9.77
CA ALA A 193 -6.04 2.95 11.13
C ALA A 193 -7.58 2.96 11.20
N PRO A 194 -8.33 3.68 10.35
CA PRO A 194 -9.78 3.63 10.36
C PRO A 194 -10.37 2.27 10.00
N ILE A 195 -9.63 1.44 9.26
CA ILE A 195 -10.10 0.18 8.67
C ILE A 195 -9.54 -1.04 9.41
N LEU A 196 -8.23 -1.04 9.69
CA LEU A 196 -7.49 -2.09 10.39
C LEU A 196 -7.02 -1.61 11.79
N PRO A 197 -7.94 -1.25 12.71
CA PRO A 197 -7.59 -0.55 13.94
C PRO A 197 -6.66 -1.34 14.86
N PHE A 198 -6.79 -2.67 14.92
CA PHE A 198 -6.00 -3.47 15.84
C PHE A 198 -4.57 -3.71 15.33
N ALA A 199 -4.42 -4.08 14.05
CA ALA A 199 -3.10 -4.29 13.46
C ALA A 199 -2.29 -2.99 13.39
N THR A 200 -2.93 -1.85 13.11
CA THR A 200 -2.25 -0.56 13.07
C THR A 200 -1.85 -0.08 14.47
N GLU A 201 -2.70 -0.26 15.48
CA GLU A 201 -2.37 0.09 16.87
C GLU A 201 -1.19 -0.76 17.38
N GLU A 202 -1.24 -2.09 17.14
CA GLU A 202 -0.14 -2.97 17.51
C GLU A 202 1.16 -2.54 16.84
N ALA A 203 1.16 -2.37 15.50
CA ALA A 203 2.33 -1.95 14.73
C ALA A 203 2.88 -0.57 15.16
N TRP A 204 1.97 0.38 15.48
CA TRP A 204 2.31 1.72 15.95
C TRP A 204 3.01 1.69 17.31
N SER A 205 2.50 0.88 18.24
CA SER A 205 3.02 0.77 19.61
C SER A 205 4.47 0.28 19.67
N TRP A 206 5.00 -0.35 18.63
CA TRP A 206 6.39 -0.83 18.61
C TRP A 206 7.42 0.28 18.46
N TRP A 207 7.01 1.50 18.03
CA TRP A 207 7.97 2.55 17.69
C TRP A 207 7.47 4.00 17.86
N GLN A 208 6.19 4.18 18.09
CA GLN A 208 5.57 5.49 18.28
C GLN A 208 4.92 5.60 19.67
N PRO A 209 5.01 6.75 20.35
CA PRO A 209 4.31 6.97 21.60
C PRO A 209 2.81 7.17 21.37
N GLY A 210 2.00 6.79 22.35
CA GLY A 210 0.55 6.96 22.30
C GLY A 210 -0.14 6.02 21.31
N SER A 211 -1.35 6.37 20.92
CA SER A 211 -2.19 5.56 20.05
C SER A 211 -2.26 6.15 18.64
N VAL A 212 -2.22 5.29 17.60
CA VAL A 212 -2.42 5.71 16.21
C VAL A 212 -3.77 6.37 15.99
N HIS A 213 -4.79 5.96 16.77
CA HIS A 213 -6.15 6.51 16.68
C HIS A 213 -6.30 7.93 17.25
N ARG A 214 -5.26 8.43 17.92
CA ARG A 214 -5.16 9.81 18.42
C ARG A 214 -4.15 10.64 17.64
N ALA A 215 -3.41 10.02 16.73
CA ALA A 215 -2.52 10.72 15.81
C ALA A 215 -3.33 11.53 14.79
N SER A 216 -2.77 12.63 14.32
CA SER A 216 -3.36 13.41 13.23
C SER A 216 -3.41 12.61 11.94
N TRP A 217 -4.40 12.89 11.09
CA TRP A 217 -4.42 12.35 9.72
C TRP A 217 -3.11 12.69 9.00
N PRO A 218 -2.56 11.79 8.16
CA PRO A 218 -1.30 12.07 7.46
C PRO A 218 -1.46 13.26 6.51
N SER A 219 -0.45 14.11 6.46
CA SER A 219 -0.29 15.16 5.45
C SER A 219 0.76 14.74 4.44
N THR A 220 0.74 15.36 3.26
CA THR A 220 1.78 15.20 2.25
C THR A 220 3.16 15.58 2.79
N THR A 221 4.20 14.96 2.26
CA THR A 221 5.58 15.16 2.73
C THR A 221 6.16 16.49 2.29
N ALA A 222 5.64 17.07 1.21
CA ALA A 222 6.12 18.30 0.55
C ALA A 222 7.61 18.28 0.17
N LEU A 223 8.21 17.08 0.07
CA LEU A 223 9.64 16.93 -0.29
C LEU A 223 9.92 17.14 -1.77
N GLY A 224 8.87 17.16 -2.57
CA GLY A 224 8.98 17.19 -4.02
C GLY A 224 9.56 15.87 -4.57
N GLY A 225 9.44 15.68 -5.87
CA GLY A 225 9.92 14.49 -6.58
C GLY A 225 9.09 14.24 -7.82
N ASP A 226 9.69 13.58 -8.79
CA ASP A 226 8.95 13.07 -9.95
C ASP A 226 8.44 11.67 -9.61
N ALA A 227 7.13 11.53 -9.45
CA ALA A 227 6.49 10.26 -9.13
C ALA A 227 6.75 9.16 -10.18
N ALA A 228 7.01 9.52 -11.43
CA ALA A 228 7.27 8.57 -12.51
C ALA A 228 8.74 8.11 -12.59
N LEU A 229 9.66 8.79 -11.91
CA LEU A 229 11.10 8.52 -12.01
C LEU A 229 11.47 7.07 -11.65
N ILE A 230 10.82 6.48 -10.66
CA ILE A 230 11.12 5.12 -10.19
C ILE A 230 10.58 4.03 -11.13
N ASP A 231 9.54 4.32 -11.92
CA ASP A 231 8.79 3.30 -12.67
C ASP A 231 9.67 2.49 -13.65
N PRO A 232 10.56 3.09 -14.46
CA PRO A 232 11.43 2.33 -15.35
C PRO A 232 12.35 1.35 -14.63
N THR A 233 12.84 1.74 -13.47
CA THR A 233 13.71 0.89 -12.64
C THR A 233 12.95 -0.33 -12.13
N LEU A 234 11.72 -0.13 -11.65
CA LEU A 234 10.86 -1.21 -11.15
C LEU A 234 10.38 -2.12 -12.28
N GLU A 235 10.02 -1.56 -13.45
CA GLU A 235 9.66 -2.34 -14.64
C GLU A 235 10.79 -3.25 -15.06
N THR A 236 12.00 -2.71 -15.13
CA THR A 236 13.22 -3.47 -15.48
C THR A 236 13.50 -4.56 -14.44
N LEU A 237 13.42 -4.25 -13.15
CA LEU A 237 13.56 -5.25 -12.08
C LEU A 237 12.50 -6.35 -12.18
N GLY A 238 11.27 -6.00 -12.55
CA GLY A 238 10.18 -6.94 -12.81
C GLY A 238 10.50 -7.91 -13.94
N LEU A 239 11.13 -7.44 -15.03
CA LEU A 239 11.59 -8.28 -16.14
C LEU A 239 12.69 -9.24 -15.69
N VAL A 240 13.68 -8.76 -14.93
CA VAL A 240 14.74 -9.60 -14.35
C VAL A 240 14.15 -10.71 -13.49
N ARG A 241 13.21 -10.38 -12.59
CA ARG A 241 12.56 -11.36 -11.71
C ARG A 241 11.73 -12.38 -12.49
N ARG A 242 11.06 -11.96 -13.55
CA ARG A 242 10.30 -12.84 -14.45
C ARG A 242 11.21 -13.84 -15.14
N THR A 243 12.32 -13.36 -15.72
CA THR A 243 13.32 -14.23 -16.39
C THR A 243 13.86 -15.28 -15.42
N LYS A 244 14.20 -14.91 -14.19
CA LYS A 244 14.64 -15.88 -13.17
C LYS A 244 13.57 -16.91 -12.84
N THR A 245 12.29 -16.49 -12.74
CA THR A 245 11.17 -17.38 -12.47
C THR A 245 10.94 -18.36 -13.63
N GLU A 246 10.98 -17.89 -14.87
CA GLU A 246 10.83 -18.72 -16.08
C GLU A 246 11.97 -19.75 -16.22
N ALA A 247 13.17 -19.33 -15.87
CA ALA A 247 14.35 -20.21 -15.82
C ALA A 247 14.33 -21.15 -14.59
N LYS A 248 13.35 -21.04 -13.69
CA LYS A 248 13.21 -21.82 -12.44
C LYS A 248 14.44 -21.74 -11.52
N VAL A 249 15.10 -20.59 -11.51
CA VAL A 249 16.23 -20.32 -10.60
C VAL A 249 15.80 -19.43 -9.42
N SER A 250 16.64 -19.40 -8.38
CA SER A 250 16.41 -18.53 -7.23
C SER A 250 16.39 -17.05 -7.64
N GLN A 251 15.57 -16.24 -6.98
CA GLN A 251 15.60 -14.78 -7.15
C GLN A 251 16.95 -14.15 -6.78
N ARG A 252 17.79 -14.87 -6.03
CA ARG A 252 19.17 -14.49 -5.70
C ARG A 252 20.20 -14.90 -6.75
N ALA A 253 19.79 -15.68 -7.77
CA ALA A 253 20.71 -16.09 -8.85
C ALA A 253 21.31 -14.86 -9.53
N ALA A 254 22.60 -14.90 -9.81
CA ALA A 254 23.29 -13.80 -10.46
C ALA A 254 22.83 -13.64 -11.92
N VAL A 255 22.72 -12.38 -12.35
CA VAL A 255 22.53 -11.99 -13.75
C VAL A 255 23.88 -11.55 -14.30
N ALA A 256 24.38 -12.27 -15.28
CA ALA A 256 25.70 -11.95 -15.91
C ALA A 256 25.63 -10.60 -16.63
N ARG A 257 24.56 -10.36 -17.38
CA ARG A 257 24.37 -9.12 -18.13
C ARG A 257 22.91 -8.74 -18.23
N LEU A 258 22.65 -7.44 -18.04
CA LEU A 258 21.39 -6.77 -18.35
C LEU A 258 21.68 -5.72 -19.43
N SER A 259 21.07 -5.87 -20.60
CA SER A 259 21.19 -4.91 -21.71
C SER A 259 19.84 -4.23 -21.91
N ILE A 260 19.84 -2.90 -21.88
CA ILE A 260 18.63 -2.07 -22.01
C ILE A 260 18.85 -1.11 -23.17
N THR A 261 17.88 -1.00 -24.06
CA THR A 261 17.80 0.07 -25.06
C THR A 261 16.61 0.96 -24.70
N ALA A 262 16.79 2.28 -24.63
CA ALA A 262 15.75 3.19 -24.19
C ALA A 262 15.89 4.59 -24.79
N ALA A 263 14.75 5.31 -24.90
CA ALA A 263 14.72 6.72 -25.25
C ALA A 263 15.39 7.58 -24.17
N ALA A 264 15.91 8.75 -24.54
CA ALA A 264 16.75 9.59 -23.69
C ALA A 264 16.17 9.89 -22.29
N ALA A 265 14.87 10.19 -22.20
CA ALA A 265 14.21 10.46 -20.90
C ALA A 265 14.20 9.22 -20.00
N LEU A 266 13.92 8.06 -20.57
CA LEU A 266 13.88 6.78 -19.86
C LEU A 266 15.29 6.35 -19.43
N HIS A 267 16.29 6.61 -20.28
CA HIS A 267 17.71 6.37 -19.98
C HIS A 267 18.12 7.15 -18.71
N ALA A 268 17.80 8.45 -18.61
CA ALA A 268 18.13 9.26 -17.45
C ALA A 268 17.50 8.73 -16.14
N ALA A 269 16.25 8.26 -16.21
CA ALA A 269 15.56 7.67 -15.08
C ALA A 269 16.19 6.33 -14.66
N LEU A 270 16.55 5.48 -15.61
CA LEU A 270 17.23 4.21 -15.35
C LEU A 270 18.64 4.41 -14.76
N GLU A 271 19.39 5.41 -15.21
CA GLU A 271 20.69 5.73 -14.62
C GLU A 271 20.55 6.20 -13.17
N THR A 272 19.46 6.93 -12.83
CA THR A 272 19.20 7.35 -11.46
C THR A 272 18.92 6.15 -10.53
N GLY A 273 18.20 5.14 -11.01
CA GLY A 273 17.87 3.91 -10.25
C GLY A 273 18.87 2.77 -10.42
N ARG A 274 19.94 2.98 -11.20
CA ARG A 274 20.87 1.92 -11.62
C ARG A 274 21.48 1.15 -10.46
N ALA A 275 21.94 1.84 -9.43
CA ALA A 275 22.61 1.22 -8.29
C ALA A 275 21.65 0.29 -7.53
N ASP A 276 20.42 0.75 -7.25
CA ASP A 276 19.38 -0.06 -6.63
C ASP A 276 18.98 -1.25 -7.50
N LEU A 277 18.86 -1.06 -8.82
CA LEU A 277 18.55 -2.12 -9.78
C LEU A 277 19.61 -3.22 -9.81
N VAL A 278 20.89 -2.83 -9.81
CA VAL A 278 22.05 -3.76 -9.81
C VAL A 278 22.04 -4.61 -8.56
N GLU A 279 21.86 -4.00 -7.40
CA GLU A 279 21.84 -4.69 -6.12
C GLU A 279 20.62 -5.61 -6.00
N ALA A 280 19.40 -5.07 -6.22
CA ALA A 280 18.16 -5.83 -6.09
C ALA A 280 18.05 -6.97 -7.13
N GLY A 281 18.59 -6.76 -8.32
CA GLY A 281 18.63 -7.74 -9.40
C GLY A 281 19.78 -8.74 -9.32
N SER A 282 20.76 -8.55 -8.43
CA SER A 282 22.03 -9.31 -8.41
C SER A 282 22.71 -9.30 -9.77
N ILE A 283 22.87 -8.10 -10.37
CA ILE A 283 23.32 -7.91 -11.75
C ILE A 283 24.81 -7.57 -11.75
N GLN A 284 25.60 -8.29 -12.55
CA GLN A 284 27.05 -8.06 -12.65
C GLN A 284 27.39 -6.93 -13.63
N VAL A 285 26.72 -6.89 -14.78
CA VAL A 285 26.95 -5.89 -15.81
C VAL A 285 25.64 -5.33 -16.32
N VAL A 286 25.49 -3.99 -16.30
CA VAL A 286 24.34 -3.28 -16.90
C VAL A 286 24.84 -2.38 -18.01
N THR A 287 24.22 -2.46 -19.17
CA THR A 287 24.41 -1.53 -20.30
C THR A 287 23.08 -0.86 -20.60
N VAL A 288 23.09 0.46 -20.78
CA VAL A 288 21.92 1.23 -21.22
C VAL A 288 22.32 1.98 -22.49
N ASP A 289 21.74 1.59 -23.61
CA ASP A 289 21.99 2.17 -24.91
C ASP A 289 20.83 3.07 -25.36
N ALA A 290 21.15 4.09 -26.15
CA ALA A 290 20.12 4.98 -26.69
C ALA A 290 19.35 4.29 -27.82
N GLY A 291 18.02 4.42 -27.84
CA GLY A 291 17.15 3.89 -28.88
C GLY A 291 15.76 4.47 -28.79
N ASP A 292 14.93 4.19 -29.78
CA ASP A 292 13.56 4.75 -29.87
C ASP A 292 12.52 3.91 -29.10
N THR A 293 12.85 2.63 -28.86
CA THR A 293 11.98 1.66 -28.18
C THR A 293 12.63 1.14 -26.91
N PHE A 294 11.81 0.80 -25.91
CA PHE A 294 12.30 0.11 -24.73
C PHE A 294 12.46 -1.39 -25.03
N GLU A 295 13.70 -1.85 -24.96
CA GLU A 295 14.04 -3.27 -25.08
C GLU A 295 14.93 -3.67 -23.90
N CYS A 296 14.68 -4.85 -23.35
CA CYS A 296 15.41 -5.37 -22.20
C CYS A 296 15.79 -6.83 -22.42
N SER A 297 17.06 -7.14 -22.32
CA SER A 297 17.60 -8.50 -22.43
C SER A 297 18.34 -8.88 -21.14
N VAL A 298 18.02 -10.05 -20.61
CA VAL A 298 18.57 -10.57 -19.34
C VAL A 298 19.33 -11.87 -19.61
N GLU A 299 20.62 -11.88 -19.35
CA GLU A 299 21.47 -13.06 -19.41
C GLU A 299 21.81 -13.54 -18.00
N LEU A 300 21.34 -14.73 -17.63
CA LEU A 300 21.63 -15.31 -16.34
C LEU A 300 23.09 -15.83 -16.28
N ALA A 301 23.72 -15.68 -15.13
CA ALA A 301 25.03 -16.29 -14.91
C ALA A 301 24.89 -17.84 -14.84
N PRO A 302 25.88 -18.59 -15.28
CA PRO A 302 25.88 -20.03 -15.07
C PRO A 302 25.80 -20.35 -13.58
N PRO A 303 25.14 -21.45 -13.19
CA PRO A 303 25.09 -21.85 -11.79
C PRO A 303 26.53 -22.06 -11.26
N ASP A 304 26.76 -21.60 -10.02
CA ASP A 304 28.06 -21.87 -9.36
C ASP A 304 28.33 -23.38 -9.39
N PRO A 305 29.53 -23.79 -9.77
CA PRO A 305 29.90 -25.20 -9.66
C PRO A 305 29.82 -25.61 -8.18
N ALA A 306 29.04 -26.67 -7.92
CA ALA A 306 28.79 -27.20 -6.57
C ALA A 306 30.06 -27.74 -5.91
#